data_032accd5c6b81fa7cda6059edd650fca
#
_entry.id   032accd5c6b81fa7cda6059edd650fca
#
_cell.length_a   1.000
_cell.length_b   1.000
_cell.length_c   1.000
_cell.angle_alpha   90.00
_cell.angle_beta   90.00
_cell.angle_gamma   90.00
#
_symmetry.space_group_name_H-M   'P 1'
#
loop_
_entity.id
_entity.type
_entity.pdbx_description
1 polymer ?
#
loop_
_entity_poly.entity_id
_entity_poly.type
_entity_poly.pdbx_seq_one_letter_code
_entity_poly.pdbx_strand_id
1 'polypeptide(L)'
;MAQTAPTTSASPPRRHARPPTLEADGDLGERAYGAVVAACVAAVGAFLALRLTAWPPHEDETLALHVGHGSLADLADTVLGERGGAPLHYVFAWLVAHAGGGLGALRLVSAVFALASIPLAAELVRRLSDRLTAALATALLSTSWVLLFHAVYARMYALFLFTSLLSFLALLAALRDGGARRWTLWALAILLSVATHPYGALVLASQGLFVLLVRERLREAVPAGIAVVVLGTPFWITDLVLAGRFDVGVGGGGDRLGGPGEIAAYLGAVAADFSAGPVVLPVVLALAVGGGVALWRVRRRSALLAIASFAAPTVAFLAARLGSSTAPETRHLIFTLPFFALLIATALVAVARSGREGAERAAALVAALLVAGGVGWAWQKTPLLFEGEAQAARDGRAAAAEWLVASASPRDVLLGYEPVFLEAWQRDAGFSRLVLPRADAKLAAKTLREAPLPLGRAIWVFDAADTTNFEQELAIVRRIPRPADAFEARAFGPYLVIRTREPVGTPERWVELAASAMVTGKTLAVGDA
;
A
#
# COMPACT_ATOMS: atom_id res chain seq x y z
N MET A 1 47.06 -37.57 -72.07
CA MET A 1 47.42 -36.72 -70.95
C MET A 1 46.13 -36.16 -70.36
N ALA A 2 45.67 -36.77 -69.25
CA ALA A 2 44.48 -36.35 -68.60
C ALA A 2 44.92 -35.66 -67.27
N GLN A 3 44.58 -34.34 -67.12
CA GLN A 3 44.82 -33.56 -65.90
C GLN A 3 43.70 -33.83 -64.91
N THR A 4 44.06 -34.40 -63.78
CA THR A 4 43.19 -34.54 -62.63
C THR A 4 43.14 -33.22 -61.83
N ALA A 5 41.97 -32.65 -61.68
CA ALA A 5 41.69 -31.45 -60.81
C ALA A 5 41.67 -31.85 -59.33
N PRO A 6 42.17 -31.04 -58.41
CA PRO A 6 42.14 -31.32 -56.96
C PRO A 6 40.75 -31.09 -56.38
N THR A 7 40.23 -32.06 -55.63
CA THR A 7 39.02 -32.01 -54.81
C THR A 7 39.28 -31.15 -53.57
N THR A 8 38.65 -30.01 -53.52
CA THR A 8 38.56 -29.15 -52.29
C THR A 8 37.63 -29.80 -51.27
N SER A 9 38.17 -30.24 -50.14
CA SER A 9 37.42 -30.73 -48.99
C SER A 9 36.73 -29.55 -48.28
N ALA A 10 35.41 -29.48 -48.36
CA ALA A 10 34.59 -28.52 -47.60
C ALA A 10 34.62 -28.88 -46.10
N SER A 11 35.13 -27.96 -45.28
CA SER A 11 35.06 -28.08 -43.82
C SER A 11 33.61 -28.14 -43.36
N PRO A 12 33.26 -29.01 -42.38
CA PRO A 12 31.88 -29.08 -41.88
C PRO A 12 31.47 -27.76 -41.18
N PRO A 13 30.19 -27.32 -41.30
CA PRO A 13 29.72 -26.07 -40.69
C PRO A 13 29.89 -26.15 -39.18
N ARG A 14 30.52 -25.12 -38.61
CA ARG A 14 30.64 -24.94 -37.16
C ARG A 14 29.21 -24.93 -36.57
N ARG A 15 28.88 -25.97 -35.80
CA ARG A 15 27.69 -25.98 -34.96
C ARG A 15 27.81 -24.79 -34.00
N HIS A 16 27.01 -23.75 -34.21
CA HIS A 16 26.80 -22.71 -33.21
C HIS A 16 26.29 -23.43 -31.95
N ALA A 17 27.10 -23.40 -30.89
CA ALA A 17 26.66 -23.84 -29.58
C ALA A 17 25.37 -23.08 -29.22
N ARG A 18 24.30 -23.83 -29.04
CA ARG A 18 23.07 -23.25 -28.46
C ARG A 18 23.45 -22.56 -27.15
N PRO A 19 22.98 -21.32 -26.89
CA PRO A 19 23.14 -20.70 -25.58
C PRO A 19 22.58 -21.67 -24.53
N PRO A 20 23.20 -21.77 -23.34
CA PRO A 20 22.72 -22.65 -22.29
C PRO A 20 21.27 -22.28 -21.96
N THR A 21 20.36 -23.19 -22.24
CA THR A 21 18.96 -23.05 -21.81
C THR A 21 18.93 -23.25 -20.30
N LEU A 22 18.38 -22.30 -19.54
CA LEU A 22 18.12 -22.46 -18.09
C LEU A 22 17.13 -23.61 -17.80
N GLU A 23 16.71 -24.34 -18.82
CA GLU A 23 15.59 -25.29 -18.78
C GLU A 23 15.97 -26.75 -18.49
N ALA A 24 17.24 -27.12 -18.42
CA ALA A 24 17.49 -28.56 -18.56
C ALA A 24 17.89 -29.32 -17.29
N ASP A 25 18.74 -28.80 -16.40
CA ASP A 25 19.20 -29.62 -15.25
C ASP A 25 19.23 -28.73 -13.97
N GLY A 26 18.23 -28.91 -13.10
CA GLY A 26 18.17 -28.26 -11.79
C GLY A 26 16.94 -27.37 -11.51
N ASP A 27 15.87 -27.45 -12.32
CA ASP A 27 14.61 -26.77 -11.97
C ASP A 27 13.86 -27.54 -10.89
N LEU A 28 13.19 -26.79 -10.00
CA LEU A 28 12.40 -27.36 -8.91
C LEU A 28 11.21 -28.14 -9.46
N GLY A 29 11.02 -29.38 -9.00
CA GLY A 29 9.85 -30.18 -9.39
C GLY A 29 8.53 -29.47 -9.02
N GLU A 30 7.48 -29.70 -9.81
CA GLU A 30 6.18 -29.01 -9.63
C GLU A 30 5.59 -29.21 -8.23
N ARG A 31 5.71 -30.41 -7.66
CA ARG A 31 5.23 -30.71 -6.30
C ARG A 31 6.03 -29.93 -5.25
N ALA A 32 7.34 -29.87 -5.38
CA ALA A 32 8.18 -29.12 -4.45
C ALA A 32 7.95 -27.61 -4.56
N TYR A 33 7.80 -27.08 -5.77
CA TYR A 33 7.39 -25.69 -5.99
C TYR A 33 6.05 -25.38 -5.31
N GLY A 34 5.03 -26.21 -5.58
CA GLY A 34 3.70 -26.05 -4.95
C GLY A 34 3.76 -26.12 -3.42
N ALA A 35 4.60 -27.01 -2.87
CA ALA A 35 4.80 -27.12 -1.41
C ALA A 35 5.43 -25.85 -0.82
N VAL A 36 6.41 -25.22 -1.48
CA VAL A 36 7.01 -23.96 -1.01
C VAL A 36 5.98 -22.83 -1.03
N VAL A 37 5.21 -22.68 -2.12
CA VAL A 37 4.16 -21.66 -2.20
C VAL A 37 3.11 -21.88 -1.11
N ALA A 38 2.65 -23.12 -0.92
CA ALA A 38 1.70 -23.47 0.14
C ALA A 38 2.26 -23.19 1.54
N ALA A 39 3.54 -23.48 1.79
CA ALA A 39 4.21 -23.17 3.05
C ALA A 39 4.28 -21.65 3.31
N CYS A 40 4.56 -20.85 2.29
CA CYS A 40 4.55 -19.39 2.41
C CYS A 40 3.13 -18.87 2.75
N VAL A 41 2.10 -19.36 2.05
CA VAL A 41 0.70 -19.01 2.34
C VAL A 41 0.32 -19.43 3.77
N ALA A 42 0.70 -20.64 4.19
CA ALA A 42 0.41 -21.15 5.53
C ALA A 42 1.13 -20.34 6.61
N ALA A 43 2.41 -20.00 6.41
CA ALA A 43 3.19 -19.21 7.37
C ALA A 43 2.62 -17.80 7.54
N VAL A 44 2.31 -17.10 6.44
CA VAL A 44 1.66 -15.79 6.50
C VAL A 44 0.25 -15.91 7.07
N GLY A 45 -0.51 -16.94 6.70
CA GLY A 45 -1.84 -17.21 7.24
C GLY A 45 -1.82 -17.42 8.76
N ALA A 46 -0.87 -18.21 9.26
CA ALA A 46 -0.68 -18.41 10.72
C ALA A 46 -0.31 -17.10 11.43
N PHE A 47 0.61 -16.30 10.83
CA PHE A 47 0.95 -14.98 11.35
C PHE A 47 -0.30 -14.09 11.44
N LEU A 48 -1.12 -14.03 10.40
CA LEU A 48 -2.34 -13.24 10.36
C LEU A 48 -3.38 -13.72 11.38
N ALA A 49 -3.56 -15.03 11.52
CA ALA A 49 -4.48 -15.59 12.52
C ALA A 49 -4.12 -15.15 13.95
N LEU A 50 -2.82 -14.97 14.23
CA LEU A 50 -2.34 -14.51 15.53
C LEU A 50 -2.36 -12.99 15.70
N ARG A 51 -2.28 -12.22 14.61
CA ARG A 51 -1.99 -10.77 14.65
C ARG A 51 -3.13 -9.88 14.19
N LEU A 52 -4.12 -10.40 13.48
CA LEU A 52 -5.20 -9.62 12.91
C LEU A 52 -5.96 -8.76 13.95
N THR A 53 -6.20 -9.33 15.13
CA THR A 53 -6.90 -8.65 16.23
C THR A 53 -5.95 -8.08 17.29
N ALA A 54 -4.66 -8.45 17.25
CA ALA A 54 -3.66 -7.95 18.20
C ALA A 54 -3.08 -6.60 17.81
N TRP A 55 -3.16 -6.23 16.53
CA TRP A 55 -2.75 -4.92 16.02
C TRP A 55 -3.66 -3.81 16.60
N PRO A 56 -3.10 -2.68 17.12
CA PRO A 56 -3.92 -1.57 17.60
C PRO A 56 -4.77 -1.00 16.46
N PRO A 57 -5.99 -0.52 16.75
CA PRO A 57 -6.79 0.22 15.76
C PRO A 57 -6.07 1.50 15.33
N HIS A 58 -6.30 1.93 14.09
CA HIS A 58 -5.70 3.14 13.53
C HIS A 58 -6.77 4.09 13.00
N GLU A 59 -6.46 5.39 12.97
CA GLU A 59 -7.36 6.45 12.50
C GLU A 59 -7.89 6.17 11.08
N ASP A 60 -7.02 5.74 10.18
CA ASP A 60 -7.39 5.40 8.80
C ASP A 60 -8.39 4.24 8.67
N GLU A 61 -8.31 3.25 9.57
CA GLU A 61 -9.24 2.12 9.62
C GLU A 61 -10.60 2.58 10.16
N THR A 62 -10.57 3.45 11.18
CA THR A 62 -11.76 4.10 11.74
C THR A 62 -12.47 4.94 10.69
N LEU A 63 -11.71 5.72 9.91
CA LEU A 63 -12.22 6.49 8.77
C LEU A 63 -12.92 5.61 7.75
N ALA A 64 -12.29 4.50 7.35
CA ALA A 64 -12.87 3.60 6.35
C ALA A 64 -14.22 3.04 6.82
N LEU A 65 -14.33 2.62 8.08
CA LEU A 65 -15.59 2.13 8.66
C LEU A 65 -16.61 3.25 8.84
N HIS A 66 -16.18 4.46 9.23
CA HIS A 66 -17.07 5.61 9.33
C HIS A 66 -17.75 5.92 7.99
N VAL A 67 -16.96 6.02 6.91
CA VAL A 67 -17.48 6.23 5.54
C VAL A 67 -18.35 5.04 5.11
N GLY A 68 -17.95 3.81 5.46
CA GLY A 68 -18.69 2.60 5.11
C GLY A 68 -20.08 2.47 5.76
N HIS A 69 -20.35 3.19 6.85
CA HIS A 69 -21.66 3.15 7.51
C HIS A 69 -22.73 4.01 6.83
N GLY A 70 -22.35 4.96 5.97
CA GLY A 70 -23.27 5.76 5.17
C GLY A 70 -24.02 4.94 4.12
N SER A 71 -24.97 5.56 3.42
CA SER A 71 -25.59 4.97 2.25
C SER A 71 -24.57 4.84 1.10
N LEU A 72 -24.91 4.06 0.07
CA LEU A 72 -24.05 3.95 -1.12
C LEU A 72 -23.94 5.30 -1.87
N ALA A 73 -24.97 6.14 -1.81
CA ALA A 73 -24.95 7.49 -2.36
C ALA A 73 -23.99 8.38 -1.57
N ASP A 74 -24.08 8.38 -0.23
CA ASP A 74 -23.17 9.15 0.65
C ASP A 74 -21.71 8.71 0.45
N LEU A 75 -21.48 7.40 0.27
CA LEU A 75 -20.15 6.87 -0.05
C LEU A 75 -19.64 7.43 -1.38
N ALA A 76 -20.50 7.41 -2.42
CA ALA A 76 -20.12 7.94 -3.74
C ALA A 76 -19.81 9.44 -3.66
N ASP A 77 -20.66 10.23 -3.01
CA ASP A 77 -20.45 11.67 -2.84
C ASP A 77 -19.18 11.96 -2.04
N THR A 78 -18.95 11.22 -0.95
CA THR A 78 -17.74 11.36 -0.13
C THR A 78 -16.49 11.02 -0.93
N VAL A 79 -16.46 9.90 -1.65
CA VAL A 79 -15.25 9.44 -2.36
C VAL A 79 -15.01 10.22 -3.64
N LEU A 80 -16.08 10.47 -4.44
CA LEU A 80 -15.94 11.15 -5.72
C LEU A 80 -15.83 12.68 -5.58
N GLY A 81 -16.56 13.27 -4.61
CA GLY A 81 -16.68 14.71 -4.48
C GLY A 81 -15.80 15.35 -3.40
N GLU A 82 -15.50 14.64 -2.33
CA GLU A 82 -14.89 15.25 -1.15
C GLU A 82 -13.49 14.72 -0.83
N ARG A 83 -13.32 13.39 -0.75
CA ARG A 83 -12.07 12.79 -0.26
C ARG A 83 -11.13 12.35 -1.36
N GLY A 84 -11.69 11.85 -2.45
CA GLY A 84 -10.90 11.26 -3.52
C GLY A 84 -10.21 9.93 -3.14
N GLY A 85 -9.45 9.39 -4.06
CA GLY A 85 -8.64 8.18 -3.87
C GLY A 85 -9.45 6.89 -3.86
N ALA A 86 -8.96 5.84 -3.36
CA ALA A 86 -9.32 4.42 -3.25
C ALA A 86 -10.85 4.04 -3.18
N PRO A 87 -11.68 4.27 -4.21
CA PRO A 87 -13.13 3.99 -4.13
C PRO A 87 -13.44 2.53 -3.83
N LEU A 88 -12.69 1.59 -4.40
CA LEU A 88 -12.93 0.16 -4.22
C LEU A 88 -12.70 -0.29 -2.76
N HIS A 89 -11.73 0.30 -2.07
CA HIS A 89 -11.51 0.02 -0.65
C HIS A 89 -12.71 0.45 0.21
N TYR A 90 -13.26 1.62 -0.05
CA TYR A 90 -14.46 2.11 0.66
C TYR A 90 -15.72 1.29 0.34
N VAL A 91 -15.83 0.73 -0.86
CA VAL A 91 -16.92 -0.23 -1.19
C VAL A 91 -16.81 -1.48 -0.32
N PHE A 92 -15.59 -2.02 -0.11
CA PHE A 92 -15.40 -3.14 0.82
C PHE A 92 -15.73 -2.74 2.27
N ALA A 93 -15.35 -1.55 2.71
CA ALA A 93 -15.71 -1.06 4.04
C ALA A 93 -17.24 -0.93 4.19
N TRP A 94 -17.92 -0.46 3.15
CA TRP A 94 -19.38 -0.39 3.10
C TRP A 94 -20.03 -1.78 3.19
N LEU A 95 -19.56 -2.75 2.40
CA LEU A 95 -20.06 -4.13 2.45
C LEU A 95 -19.87 -4.74 3.84
N VAL A 96 -18.70 -4.54 4.46
CA VAL A 96 -18.41 -5.03 5.80
C VAL A 96 -19.35 -4.39 6.83
N ALA A 97 -19.51 -3.08 6.81
CA ALA A 97 -20.36 -2.37 7.75
C ALA A 97 -21.83 -2.79 7.64
N HIS A 98 -22.37 -2.92 6.42
CA HIS A 98 -23.75 -3.33 6.18
C HIS A 98 -24.01 -4.81 6.43
N ALA A 99 -22.96 -5.64 6.41
CA ALA A 99 -23.03 -7.02 6.88
C ALA A 99 -22.95 -7.14 8.41
N GLY A 100 -22.91 -6.03 9.15
CA GLY A 100 -22.75 -6.01 10.61
C GLY A 100 -21.33 -6.27 11.09
N GLY A 101 -20.34 -6.22 10.18
CA GLY A 101 -18.93 -6.41 10.49
C GLY A 101 -18.28 -5.12 11.01
N GLY A 102 -17.29 -5.30 11.89
CA GLY A 102 -16.44 -4.21 12.39
C GLY A 102 -15.02 -4.28 11.86
N LEU A 103 -14.08 -3.72 12.62
CA LEU A 103 -12.67 -3.61 12.26
C LEU A 103 -12.02 -4.97 11.95
N GLY A 104 -12.30 -6.00 12.75
CA GLY A 104 -11.75 -7.35 12.52
C GLY A 104 -12.18 -7.93 11.16
N ALA A 105 -13.44 -7.71 10.75
CA ALA A 105 -13.93 -8.14 9.44
C ALA A 105 -13.28 -7.35 8.30
N LEU A 106 -13.06 -6.04 8.46
CA LEU A 106 -12.36 -5.23 7.45
C LEU A 106 -10.89 -5.64 7.31
N ARG A 107 -10.21 -5.95 8.42
CA ARG A 107 -8.85 -6.51 8.43
C ARG A 107 -8.79 -7.88 7.76
N LEU A 108 -9.81 -8.72 7.96
CA LEU A 108 -9.91 -10.01 7.29
C LEU A 108 -9.97 -9.85 5.76
N VAL A 109 -10.65 -8.83 5.24
CA VAL A 109 -10.64 -8.51 3.81
C VAL A 109 -9.22 -8.24 3.32
N SER A 110 -8.44 -7.40 4.03
CA SER A 110 -7.03 -7.14 3.69
C SER A 110 -6.18 -8.41 3.76
N ALA A 111 -6.36 -9.23 4.80
CA ALA A 111 -5.66 -10.49 4.98
C ALA A 111 -5.91 -11.48 3.83
N VAL A 112 -7.17 -11.61 3.39
CA VAL A 112 -7.54 -12.48 2.26
C VAL A 112 -6.86 -12.03 0.97
N PHE A 113 -6.85 -10.73 0.66
CA PHE A 113 -6.15 -10.23 -0.53
C PHE A 113 -4.64 -10.37 -0.44
N ALA A 114 -4.04 -10.18 0.73
CA ALA A 114 -2.61 -10.42 0.94
C ALA A 114 -2.26 -11.90 0.71
N LEU A 115 -3.01 -12.84 1.31
CA LEU A 115 -2.81 -14.27 1.12
C LEU A 115 -2.99 -14.69 -0.33
N ALA A 116 -4.03 -14.17 -1.01
CA ALA A 116 -4.28 -14.46 -2.43
C ALA A 116 -3.17 -13.86 -3.34
N SER A 117 -2.50 -12.79 -2.92
CA SER A 117 -1.40 -12.19 -3.65
C SER A 117 -0.16 -13.08 -3.70
N ILE A 118 0.08 -13.94 -2.71
CA ILE A 118 1.26 -14.82 -2.66
C ILE A 118 1.29 -15.79 -3.85
N PRO A 119 0.27 -16.63 -4.10
CA PRO A 119 0.29 -17.53 -5.26
C PRO A 119 0.22 -16.78 -6.60
N LEU A 120 -0.40 -15.60 -6.68
CA LEU A 120 -0.38 -14.78 -7.89
C LEU A 120 1.01 -14.24 -8.18
N ALA A 121 1.74 -13.78 -7.16
CA ALA A 121 3.13 -13.34 -7.30
C ALA A 121 4.04 -14.51 -7.70
N ALA A 122 3.88 -15.68 -7.06
CA ALA A 122 4.57 -16.91 -7.42
C ALA A 122 4.36 -17.28 -8.90
N GLU A 123 3.12 -17.23 -9.37
CA GLU A 123 2.78 -17.51 -10.77
C GLU A 123 3.33 -16.44 -11.72
N LEU A 124 3.28 -15.15 -11.36
CA LEU A 124 3.88 -14.08 -12.14
C LEU A 124 5.38 -14.31 -12.32
N VAL A 125 6.10 -14.56 -11.22
CA VAL A 125 7.55 -14.80 -11.25
C VAL A 125 7.88 -16.07 -12.02
N ARG A 126 7.10 -17.15 -11.86
CA ARG A 126 7.26 -18.39 -12.61
C ARG A 126 7.13 -18.19 -14.13
N ARG A 127 6.21 -17.34 -14.58
CA ARG A 127 6.10 -16.99 -16.02
C ARG A 127 7.27 -16.15 -16.52
N LEU A 128 7.86 -15.35 -15.65
CA LEU A 128 8.99 -14.49 -16.00
C LEU A 128 10.35 -15.21 -15.88
N SER A 129 10.44 -16.29 -15.11
CA SER A 129 11.68 -17.04 -14.85
C SER A 129 11.46 -18.55 -14.85
N ASP A 130 11.88 -19.26 -13.80
CA ASP A 130 11.70 -20.68 -13.56
C ASP A 130 11.11 -20.94 -12.17
N ARG A 131 10.79 -22.22 -11.84
CA ARG A 131 10.13 -22.58 -10.57
C ARG A 131 11.04 -22.33 -9.35
N LEU A 132 12.33 -22.58 -9.45
CA LEU A 132 13.26 -22.36 -8.34
C LEU A 132 13.37 -20.86 -8.01
N THR A 133 13.54 -20.02 -9.02
CA THR A 133 13.54 -18.57 -8.88
C THR A 133 12.20 -18.07 -8.30
N ALA A 134 11.09 -18.63 -8.77
CA ALA A 134 9.76 -18.25 -8.29
C ALA A 134 9.53 -18.66 -6.83
N ALA A 135 9.95 -19.86 -6.42
CA ALA A 135 9.87 -20.32 -5.04
C ALA A 135 10.67 -19.40 -4.10
N LEU A 136 11.90 -19.06 -4.47
CA LEU A 136 12.74 -18.17 -3.68
C LEU A 136 12.18 -16.75 -3.61
N ALA A 137 11.73 -16.19 -4.75
CA ALA A 137 11.09 -14.87 -4.78
C ALA A 137 9.83 -14.84 -3.91
N THR A 138 9.04 -15.92 -3.90
CA THR A 138 7.84 -16.04 -3.06
C THR A 138 8.20 -16.03 -1.58
N ALA A 139 9.26 -16.75 -1.18
CA ALA A 139 9.72 -16.73 0.21
C ALA A 139 10.19 -15.33 0.64
N LEU A 140 10.99 -14.64 -0.18
CA LEU A 140 11.44 -13.26 0.08
C LEU A 140 10.26 -12.29 0.20
N LEU A 141 9.30 -12.34 -0.73
CA LEU A 141 8.12 -11.50 -0.73
C LEU A 141 7.27 -11.74 0.54
N SER A 142 7.09 -13.01 0.93
CA SER A 142 6.24 -13.40 2.06
C SER A 142 6.77 -12.95 3.42
N THR A 143 8.05 -12.60 3.52
CA THR A 143 8.68 -12.10 4.75
C THR A 143 8.96 -10.60 4.74
N SER A 144 8.61 -9.90 3.65
CA SER A 144 8.80 -8.46 3.57
C SER A 144 7.88 -7.70 4.54
N TRP A 145 8.42 -6.65 5.18
CA TRP A 145 7.64 -5.81 6.07
C TRP A 145 6.38 -5.27 5.41
N VAL A 146 6.48 -4.81 4.16
CA VAL A 146 5.37 -4.18 3.47
C VAL A 146 4.19 -5.15 3.26
N LEU A 147 4.44 -6.44 2.99
CA LEU A 147 3.38 -7.43 2.88
C LEU A 147 2.78 -7.73 4.26
N LEU A 148 3.62 -8.05 5.26
CA LEU A 148 3.17 -8.45 6.59
C LEU A 148 2.35 -7.34 7.27
N PHE A 149 2.82 -6.10 7.20
CA PHE A 149 2.13 -4.96 7.79
C PHE A 149 0.78 -4.69 7.10
N HIS A 150 0.78 -4.62 5.76
CA HIS A 150 -0.46 -4.30 5.02
C HIS A 150 -1.44 -5.47 4.90
N ALA A 151 -1.03 -6.68 5.28
CA ALA A 151 -1.93 -7.80 5.44
C ALA A 151 -2.80 -7.70 6.71
N VAL A 152 -2.27 -7.09 7.79
CA VAL A 152 -2.99 -6.84 9.05
C VAL A 152 -3.76 -5.52 9.02
N TYR A 153 -3.20 -4.51 8.39
CA TYR A 153 -3.73 -3.16 8.36
C TYR A 153 -4.86 -3.00 7.33
N ALA A 154 -6.06 -2.65 7.78
CA ALA A 154 -7.26 -2.56 6.94
C ALA A 154 -7.25 -1.33 6.02
N ARG A 155 -6.30 -1.30 5.10
CA ARG A 155 -6.15 -0.27 4.06
C ARG A 155 -6.06 -0.94 2.68
N MET A 156 -6.14 -0.14 1.65
CA MET A 156 -6.21 -0.59 0.26
C MET A 156 -4.95 -1.32 -0.26
N TYR A 157 -3.83 -1.35 0.45
CA TYR A 157 -2.54 -1.79 -0.12
C TYR A 157 -2.47 -3.29 -0.46
N ALA A 158 -3.05 -4.16 0.38
CA ALA A 158 -3.13 -5.59 0.07
C ALA A 158 -4.02 -5.84 -1.17
N LEU A 159 -5.15 -5.14 -1.26
CA LEU A 159 -6.04 -5.17 -2.43
C LEU A 159 -5.33 -4.60 -3.67
N PHE A 160 -4.53 -3.53 -3.52
CA PHE A 160 -3.76 -2.94 -4.61
C PHE A 160 -2.68 -3.88 -5.15
N LEU A 161 -1.96 -4.59 -4.27
CA LEU A 161 -1.03 -5.63 -4.70
C LEU A 161 -1.75 -6.73 -5.49
N PHE A 162 -2.88 -7.22 -4.96
CA PHE A 162 -3.68 -8.27 -5.59
C PHE A 162 -4.17 -7.86 -6.99
N THR A 163 -4.80 -6.70 -7.13
CA THR A 163 -5.33 -6.21 -8.41
C THR A 163 -4.21 -5.91 -9.42
N SER A 164 -3.07 -5.39 -8.95
CA SER A 164 -1.88 -5.18 -9.77
C SER A 164 -1.32 -6.50 -10.31
N LEU A 165 -1.21 -7.53 -9.47
CA LEU A 165 -0.77 -8.86 -9.90
C LEU A 165 -1.70 -9.48 -10.94
N LEU A 166 -3.02 -9.36 -10.74
CA LEU A 166 -4.00 -9.79 -11.73
C LEU A 166 -3.78 -9.08 -13.07
N SER A 167 -3.52 -7.77 -13.06
CA SER A 167 -3.30 -7.00 -14.27
C SER A 167 -2.03 -7.41 -15.02
N PHE A 168 -0.92 -7.67 -14.31
CA PHE A 168 0.32 -8.18 -14.93
C PHE A 168 0.14 -9.58 -15.52
N LEU A 169 -0.55 -10.48 -14.82
CA LEU A 169 -0.85 -11.81 -15.31
C LEU A 169 -1.77 -11.79 -16.53
N ALA A 170 -2.78 -10.90 -16.51
CA ALA A 170 -3.68 -10.69 -17.64
C ALA A 170 -2.94 -10.09 -18.85
N LEU A 171 -2.01 -9.13 -18.64
CA LEU A 171 -1.15 -8.58 -19.68
C LEU A 171 -0.34 -9.68 -20.36
N LEU A 172 0.36 -10.51 -19.58
CA LEU A 172 1.18 -11.61 -20.13
C LEU A 172 0.32 -12.60 -20.93
N ALA A 173 -0.91 -12.87 -20.48
CA ALA A 173 -1.85 -13.71 -21.22
C ALA A 173 -2.34 -13.01 -22.51
N ALA A 174 -2.65 -11.71 -22.47
CA ALA A 174 -3.09 -10.95 -23.64
C ALA A 174 -1.98 -10.86 -24.70
N LEU A 175 -0.74 -10.64 -24.29
CA LEU A 175 0.40 -10.62 -25.21
C LEU A 175 0.69 -11.98 -25.83
N ARG A 176 0.52 -13.06 -25.07
CA ARG A 176 0.74 -14.43 -25.57
C ARG A 176 -0.37 -14.88 -26.52
N ASP A 177 -1.61 -14.81 -26.07
CA ASP A 177 -2.75 -15.45 -26.75
C ASP A 177 -3.47 -14.47 -27.70
N GLY A 178 -3.50 -13.16 -27.38
CA GLY A 178 -4.25 -12.12 -28.11
C GLY A 178 -5.76 -12.22 -27.97
N GLY A 179 -6.43 -11.46 -28.80
CA GLY A 179 -7.89 -11.45 -28.93
C GLY A 179 -8.62 -10.56 -27.93
N ALA A 180 -9.80 -10.08 -28.35
CA ALA A 180 -10.57 -9.09 -27.59
C ALA A 180 -10.85 -9.51 -26.15
N ARG A 181 -11.20 -10.79 -25.90
CA ARG A 181 -11.49 -11.30 -24.55
C ARG A 181 -10.29 -11.12 -23.59
N ARG A 182 -9.06 -11.40 -24.05
CA ARG A 182 -7.87 -11.28 -23.23
C ARG A 182 -7.55 -9.83 -22.90
N TRP A 183 -7.66 -8.95 -23.88
CA TRP A 183 -7.46 -7.52 -23.69
C TRP A 183 -8.56 -6.89 -22.83
N THR A 184 -9.80 -7.35 -22.91
CA THR A 184 -10.87 -6.94 -22.00
C THR A 184 -10.56 -7.35 -20.56
N LEU A 185 -10.11 -8.59 -20.33
CA LEU A 185 -9.72 -9.04 -18.98
C LEU A 185 -8.54 -8.22 -18.43
N TRP A 186 -7.57 -7.87 -19.27
CA TRP A 186 -6.49 -6.98 -18.89
C TRP A 186 -7.02 -5.57 -18.54
N ALA A 187 -7.86 -5.00 -19.37
CA ALA A 187 -8.46 -3.68 -19.12
C ALA A 187 -9.25 -3.66 -17.81
N LEU A 188 -10.07 -4.67 -17.53
CA LEU A 188 -10.79 -4.79 -16.26
C LEU A 188 -9.84 -4.91 -15.06
N ALA A 189 -8.78 -5.70 -15.17
CA ALA A 189 -7.81 -5.85 -14.09
C ALA A 189 -7.05 -4.53 -13.80
N ILE A 190 -6.71 -3.76 -14.83
CA ILE A 190 -6.13 -2.41 -14.66
C ILE A 190 -7.14 -1.45 -14.05
N LEU A 191 -8.39 -1.45 -14.49
CA LEU A 191 -9.44 -0.60 -13.90
C LEU A 191 -9.66 -0.91 -12.42
N LEU A 192 -9.63 -2.18 -12.02
CA LEU A 192 -9.66 -2.58 -10.61
C LEU A 192 -8.45 -2.02 -9.84
N SER A 193 -7.25 -2.06 -10.43
CA SER A 193 -6.04 -1.53 -9.80
C SER A 193 -6.12 0.01 -9.61
N VAL A 194 -6.61 0.72 -10.63
CA VAL A 194 -6.83 2.18 -10.57
C VAL A 194 -7.92 2.53 -9.55
N ALA A 195 -9.03 1.79 -9.54
CA ALA A 195 -10.11 1.98 -8.56
C ALA A 195 -9.66 1.68 -7.11
N THR A 196 -8.56 0.94 -6.94
CA THR A 196 -8.03 0.60 -5.62
C THR A 196 -7.07 1.65 -5.08
N HIS A 197 -6.25 2.26 -5.94
CA HIS A 197 -5.20 3.19 -5.51
C HIS A 197 -4.79 4.13 -6.66
N PRO A 198 -4.54 5.43 -6.40
CA PRO A 198 -4.06 6.38 -7.42
C PRO A 198 -2.83 5.90 -8.19
N TYR A 199 -1.94 5.16 -7.51
CA TYR A 199 -0.76 4.56 -8.15
C TYR A 199 -1.08 3.39 -9.10
N GLY A 200 -2.34 3.02 -9.27
CA GLY A 200 -2.80 2.21 -10.40
C GLY A 200 -2.46 2.84 -11.75
N ALA A 201 -2.36 4.17 -11.81
CA ALA A 201 -1.82 4.89 -12.97
C ALA A 201 -0.37 4.51 -13.27
N LEU A 202 0.47 4.29 -12.25
CA LEU A 202 1.86 3.84 -12.42
C LEU A 202 1.93 2.37 -12.86
N VAL A 203 0.98 1.52 -12.43
CA VAL A 203 0.85 0.15 -12.93
C VAL A 203 0.52 0.16 -14.42
N LEU A 204 -0.46 0.99 -14.84
CA LEU A 204 -0.81 1.17 -16.25
C LEU A 204 0.38 1.72 -17.05
N ALA A 205 1.08 2.74 -16.54
CA ALA A 205 2.25 3.33 -17.19
C ALA A 205 3.40 2.30 -17.34
N SER A 206 3.67 1.48 -16.32
CA SER A 206 4.67 0.42 -16.35
C SER A 206 4.36 -0.62 -17.43
N GLN A 207 3.10 -1.04 -17.51
CA GLN A 207 2.64 -2.01 -18.50
C GLN A 207 2.61 -1.40 -19.91
N GLY A 208 2.18 -0.15 -20.05
CA GLY A 208 2.21 0.58 -21.31
C GLY A 208 3.63 0.74 -21.83
N LEU A 209 4.57 1.15 -20.97
CA LEU A 209 5.99 1.25 -21.33
C LEU A 209 6.53 -0.10 -21.80
N PHE A 210 6.23 -1.17 -21.10
CA PHE A 210 6.64 -2.51 -21.50
C PHE A 210 6.10 -2.90 -22.87
N VAL A 211 4.80 -2.70 -23.13
CA VAL A 211 4.16 -2.98 -24.43
C VAL A 211 4.81 -2.18 -25.56
N LEU A 212 5.12 -0.89 -25.33
CA LEU A 212 5.82 -0.03 -26.29
C LEU A 212 7.25 -0.51 -26.58
N LEU A 213 7.96 -1.02 -25.57
CA LEU A 213 9.32 -1.54 -25.73
C LEU A 213 9.36 -2.86 -26.48
N VAL A 214 8.41 -3.78 -26.22
CA VAL A 214 8.36 -5.07 -26.93
C VAL A 214 7.69 -4.99 -28.31
N ARG A 215 6.85 -3.97 -28.52
CA ARG A 215 6.11 -3.68 -29.77
C ARG A 215 5.23 -4.84 -30.26
N GLU A 216 4.80 -5.69 -29.35
CA GLU A 216 3.93 -6.81 -29.70
C GLU A 216 2.47 -6.45 -29.50
N ARG A 217 1.64 -6.92 -30.45
CA ARG A 217 0.17 -6.74 -30.42
C ARG A 217 -0.31 -5.30 -30.18
N LEU A 218 0.45 -4.30 -30.62
CA LEU A 218 0.12 -2.87 -30.44
C LEU A 218 -1.27 -2.52 -30.97
N ARG A 219 -1.69 -3.15 -32.08
CA ARG A 219 -3.02 -2.94 -32.68
C ARG A 219 -4.15 -3.34 -31.76
N GLU A 220 -3.94 -4.29 -30.85
CA GLU A 220 -4.90 -4.75 -29.85
C GLU A 220 -4.72 -3.99 -28.53
N ALA A 221 -3.47 -3.74 -28.13
CA ALA A 221 -3.12 -3.10 -26.87
C ALA A 221 -3.53 -1.62 -26.81
N VAL A 222 -3.36 -0.88 -27.91
CA VAL A 222 -3.68 0.57 -27.95
C VAL A 222 -5.17 0.83 -27.73
N PRO A 223 -6.10 0.19 -28.46
CA PRO A 223 -7.53 0.38 -28.20
C PRO A 223 -7.94 -0.03 -26.77
N ALA A 224 -7.36 -1.12 -26.24
CA ALA A 224 -7.62 -1.54 -24.87
C ALA A 224 -7.10 -0.52 -23.84
N GLY A 225 -5.92 0.07 -24.09
CA GLY A 225 -5.37 1.13 -23.26
C GLY A 225 -6.23 2.42 -23.30
N ILE A 226 -6.70 2.81 -24.47
CA ILE A 226 -7.64 3.93 -24.62
C ILE A 226 -8.93 3.66 -23.84
N ALA A 227 -9.47 2.44 -23.94
CA ALA A 227 -10.66 2.05 -23.18
C ALA A 227 -10.43 2.17 -21.67
N VAL A 228 -9.26 1.77 -21.15
CA VAL A 228 -8.90 1.95 -19.73
C VAL A 228 -8.88 3.44 -19.35
N VAL A 229 -8.28 4.30 -20.18
CA VAL A 229 -8.22 5.75 -19.90
C VAL A 229 -9.63 6.34 -19.86
N VAL A 230 -10.48 6.01 -20.83
CA VAL A 230 -11.85 6.54 -20.93
C VAL A 230 -12.74 5.99 -19.80
N LEU A 231 -12.77 4.68 -19.60
CA LEU A 231 -13.59 4.06 -18.55
C LEU A 231 -13.05 4.35 -17.14
N GLY A 232 -11.77 4.65 -17.01
CA GLY A 232 -11.12 5.07 -15.77
C GLY A 232 -11.41 6.53 -15.37
N THR A 233 -12.09 7.32 -16.20
CA THR A 233 -12.35 8.75 -15.93
C THR A 233 -12.89 9.04 -14.53
N PRO A 234 -13.87 8.31 -13.98
CA PRO A 234 -14.33 8.54 -12.61
C PRO A 234 -13.20 8.41 -11.58
N PHE A 235 -12.30 7.45 -11.78
CA PHE A 235 -11.17 7.21 -10.87
C PHE A 235 -10.09 8.29 -11.01
N TRP A 236 -9.80 8.75 -12.24
CA TRP A 236 -8.88 9.88 -12.46
C TRP A 236 -9.41 11.16 -11.79
N ILE A 237 -10.72 11.38 -11.80
CA ILE A 237 -11.35 12.51 -11.08
C ILE A 237 -11.11 12.37 -9.57
N THR A 238 -11.30 11.17 -8.97
CA THR A 238 -11.03 10.98 -7.54
C THR A 238 -9.56 11.22 -7.20
N ASP A 239 -8.63 10.88 -8.10
CA ASP A 239 -7.20 11.13 -7.91
C ASP A 239 -6.88 12.63 -7.93
N LEU A 240 -7.55 13.40 -8.81
CA LEU A 240 -7.42 14.86 -8.84
C LEU A 240 -8.01 15.51 -7.58
N VAL A 241 -9.16 15.04 -7.10
CA VAL A 241 -9.75 15.49 -5.82
C VAL A 241 -8.78 15.23 -4.67
N LEU A 242 -8.19 14.04 -4.60
CA LEU A 242 -7.20 13.69 -3.58
C LEU A 242 -5.96 14.58 -3.67
N ALA A 243 -5.43 14.83 -4.86
CA ALA A 243 -4.28 15.69 -5.06
C ALA A 243 -4.56 17.14 -4.60
N GLY A 244 -5.74 17.68 -4.93
CA GLY A 244 -6.16 19.03 -4.54
C GLY A 244 -6.31 19.22 -3.03
N ARG A 245 -6.58 18.15 -2.27
CA ARG A 245 -6.64 18.21 -0.80
C ARG A 245 -5.28 18.48 -0.17
N PHE A 246 -4.22 17.89 -0.70
CA PHE A 246 -2.87 18.03 -0.15
C PHE A 246 -2.23 19.38 -0.49
N ASP A 247 -2.69 20.07 -1.53
CA ASP A 247 -2.24 21.43 -1.85
C ASP A 247 -2.63 22.46 -0.78
N VAL A 248 -3.62 22.16 0.05
CA VAL A 248 -4.08 23.02 1.17
C VAL A 248 -3.21 22.87 2.43
N GLY A 249 -2.20 22.00 2.40
CA GLY A 249 -1.15 21.93 3.42
C GLY A 249 -1.56 21.29 4.73
N VAL A 250 -2.55 20.43 4.71
CA VAL A 250 -2.95 19.64 5.86
C VAL A 250 -2.78 18.19 5.46
N GLY A 251 -1.75 17.59 5.75
CA GLY A 251 -1.65 16.19 5.48
C GLY A 251 -0.25 15.71 5.59
N GLY A 252 -0.21 14.59 6.15
CA GLY A 252 0.85 13.67 6.37
C GLY A 252 2.25 14.26 6.17
N GLY A 253 2.96 14.46 7.24
CA GLY A 253 4.30 15.05 7.27
C GLY A 253 5.36 14.28 6.48
N GLY A 254 5.11 14.04 5.21
CA GLY A 254 6.13 13.57 4.27
C GLY A 254 6.86 14.78 3.71
N ASP A 255 8.18 14.80 3.82
CA ASP A 255 9.00 15.77 3.10
C ASP A 255 8.73 15.66 1.60
N ARG A 256 8.67 16.78 0.91
CA ARG A 256 8.51 16.81 -0.55
C ARG A 256 9.73 16.12 -1.18
N LEU A 257 9.50 15.33 -2.23
CA LEU A 257 10.59 14.84 -3.06
C LEU A 257 11.21 16.01 -3.83
N GLY A 258 12.18 16.69 -3.22
CA GLY A 258 12.77 17.94 -3.72
C GLY A 258 13.73 17.75 -4.89
N GLY A 259 14.41 16.59 -5.00
CA GLY A 259 15.47 16.38 -5.96
C GLY A 259 15.76 14.93 -6.31
N PRO A 260 16.65 14.65 -7.27
CA PRO A 260 17.09 13.29 -7.57
C PRO A 260 17.64 12.52 -6.36
N GLY A 261 18.26 13.23 -5.42
CA GLY A 261 18.81 12.65 -4.17
C GLY A 261 17.70 12.12 -3.26
N GLU A 262 16.65 12.90 -3.04
CA GLU A 262 15.50 12.47 -2.23
C GLU A 262 14.72 11.35 -2.90
N ILE A 263 14.59 11.36 -4.23
CA ILE A 263 13.99 10.25 -4.98
C ILE A 263 14.83 8.98 -4.80
N ALA A 264 16.15 9.08 -4.88
CA ALA A 264 17.04 7.93 -4.66
C ALA A 264 16.94 7.42 -3.21
N ALA A 265 16.88 8.31 -2.23
CA ALA A 265 16.69 7.97 -0.82
C ALA A 265 15.33 7.27 -0.60
N TYR A 266 14.26 7.80 -1.19
CA TYR A 266 12.94 7.17 -1.14
C TYR A 266 12.94 5.77 -1.77
N LEU A 267 13.52 5.59 -2.97
CA LEU A 267 13.62 4.28 -3.61
C LEU A 267 14.51 3.32 -2.80
N GLY A 268 15.55 3.84 -2.12
CA GLY A 268 16.36 3.09 -1.17
C GLY A 268 15.52 2.62 0.03
N ALA A 269 14.67 3.48 0.58
CA ALA A 269 13.76 3.11 1.66
C ALA A 269 12.74 2.06 1.21
N VAL A 270 12.21 2.17 -0.02
CA VAL A 270 11.34 1.14 -0.61
C VAL A 270 12.07 -0.22 -0.69
N ALA A 271 13.30 -0.24 -1.19
CA ALA A 271 14.10 -1.46 -1.30
C ALA A 271 14.41 -2.07 0.08
N ALA A 272 14.66 -1.23 1.09
CA ALA A 272 14.86 -1.68 2.48
C ALA A 272 13.60 -2.35 3.04
N ASP A 273 12.43 -1.74 2.84
CA ASP A 273 11.14 -2.25 3.32
C ASP A 273 10.67 -3.52 2.58
N PHE A 274 11.13 -3.69 1.35
CA PHE A 274 10.86 -4.89 0.52
C PHE A 274 11.78 -6.06 0.87
N SER A 275 12.85 -5.82 1.64
CA SER A 275 13.86 -6.82 1.95
C SER A 275 14.12 -6.91 3.46
N ALA A 276 15.37 -6.85 3.87
CA ALA A 276 15.82 -7.05 5.24
C ALA A 276 16.34 -5.75 5.91
N GLY A 277 15.81 -4.60 5.48
CA GLY A 277 16.11 -3.31 6.09
C GLY A 277 17.34 -2.59 5.51
N PRO A 278 17.65 -1.40 6.03
CA PRO A 278 18.66 -0.52 5.43
C PRO A 278 20.10 -1.02 5.60
N VAL A 279 20.38 -1.83 6.63
CA VAL A 279 21.75 -2.33 6.89
C VAL A 279 22.26 -3.22 5.74
N VAL A 280 21.39 -4.03 5.16
CA VAL A 280 21.73 -4.95 4.06
C VAL A 280 21.48 -4.35 2.67
N LEU A 281 21.01 -3.12 2.61
CA LEU A 281 20.60 -2.46 1.36
C LEU A 281 21.67 -2.51 0.25
N PRO A 282 22.97 -2.25 0.49
CA PRO A 282 23.98 -2.34 -0.56
C PRO A 282 24.08 -3.74 -1.18
N VAL A 283 23.98 -4.79 -0.36
CA VAL A 283 24.00 -6.19 -0.82
C VAL A 283 22.76 -6.51 -1.63
N VAL A 284 21.60 -6.11 -1.16
CA VAL A 284 20.30 -6.32 -1.82
C VAL A 284 20.25 -5.61 -3.17
N LEU A 285 20.74 -4.38 -3.25
CA LEU A 285 20.82 -3.62 -4.50
C LEU A 285 21.80 -4.27 -5.48
N ALA A 286 22.96 -4.73 -5.01
CA ALA A 286 23.93 -5.46 -5.84
C ALA A 286 23.31 -6.76 -6.40
N LEU A 287 22.57 -7.50 -5.57
CA LEU A 287 21.83 -8.68 -6.01
C LEU A 287 20.75 -8.32 -7.03
N ALA A 288 19.97 -7.27 -6.80
CA ALA A 288 18.93 -6.85 -7.73
C ALA A 288 19.50 -6.44 -9.09
N VAL A 289 20.60 -5.68 -9.11
CA VAL A 289 21.32 -5.34 -10.35
C VAL A 289 21.90 -6.57 -11.03
N GLY A 290 22.61 -7.42 -10.28
CA GLY A 290 23.17 -8.68 -10.80
C GLY A 290 22.11 -9.61 -11.38
N GLY A 291 20.96 -9.72 -10.70
CA GLY A 291 19.80 -10.47 -11.18
C GLY A 291 19.17 -9.86 -12.42
N GLY A 292 19.09 -8.54 -12.50
CA GLY A 292 18.64 -7.84 -13.70
C GLY A 292 19.53 -8.14 -14.90
N VAL A 293 20.85 -8.10 -14.73
CA VAL A 293 21.82 -8.46 -15.77
C VAL A 293 21.69 -9.94 -16.17
N ALA A 294 21.55 -10.84 -15.21
CA ALA A 294 21.36 -12.27 -15.49
C ALA A 294 20.06 -12.52 -16.25
N LEU A 295 18.95 -11.91 -15.78
CA LEU A 295 17.64 -12.02 -16.43
C LEU A 295 17.66 -11.43 -17.85
N TRP A 296 18.33 -10.28 -18.05
CA TRP A 296 18.49 -9.66 -19.36
C TRP A 296 19.19 -10.59 -20.39
N ARG A 297 20.23 -11.31 -19.93
CA ARG A 297 20.98 -12.21 -20.80
C ARG A 297 20.18 -13.45 -21.22
N VAL A 298 19.24 -13.90 -20.39
CA VAL A 298 18.52 -15.15 -20.59
C VAL A 298 17.08 -14.94 -21.05
N ARG A 299 16.38 -13.97 -20.45
CA ARG A 299 14.97 -13.69 -20.70
C ARG A 299 14.74 -12.18 -20.81
N ARG A 300 15.27 -11.58 -21.88
CA ARG A 300 15.24 -10.13 -22.11
C ARG A 300 13.86 -9.50 -21.93
N ARG A 301 12.78 -10.18 -22.34
CA ARG A 301 11.40 -9.67 -22.18
C ARG A 301 11.01 -9.56 -20.70
N SER A 302 11.35 -10.56 -19.91
CA SER A 302 11.08 -10.53 -18.45
C SER A 302 11.87 -9.42 -17.76
N ALA A 303 13.13 -9.21 -18.18
CA ALA A 303 13.94 -8.09 -17.69
C ALA A 303 13.35 -6.73 -18.09
N LEU A 304 12.85 -6.58 -19.31
CA LEU A 304 12.17 -5.36 -19.76
C LEU A 304 10.93 -5.05 -18.94
N LEU A 305 10.12 -6.06 -18.59
CA LEU A 305 8.95 -5.85 -17.75
C LEU A 305 9.35 -5.40 -16.33
N ALA A 306 10.35 -6.05 -15.74
CA ALA A 306 10.87 -5.64 -14.42
C ALA A 306 11.42 -4.20 -14.47
N ILE A 307 12.23 -3.86 -15.50
CA ILE A 307 12.77 -2.50 -15.68
C ILE A 307 11.64 -1.49 -15.84
N ALA A 308 10.64 -1.77 -16.67
CA ALA A 308 9.50 -0.87 -16.89
C ALA A 308 8.72 -0.62 -15.59
N SER A 309 8.60 -1.64 -14.72
CA SER A 309 7.90 -1.55 -13.44
C SER A 309 8.61 -0.64 -12.43
N PHE A 310 9.92 -0.44 -12.54
CA PHE A 310 10.67 0.54 -11.74
C PHE A 310 10.86 1.87 -12.46
N ALA A 311 11.08 1.86 -13.78
CA ALA A 311 11.34 3.06 -14.55
C ALA A 311 10.12 4.00 -14.60
N ALA A 312 8.92 3.46 -14.79
CA ALA A 312 7.73 4.29 -14.89
C ALA A 312 7.45 5.10 -13.61
N PRO A 313 7.46 4.52 -12.38
CA PRO A 313 7.37 5.29 -11.15
C PRO A 313 8.50 6.30 -10.98
N THR A 314 9.75 5.91 -11.27
CA THR A 314 10.91 6.80 -11.13
C THR A 314 10.78 8.02 -12.04
N VAL A 315 10.40 7.82 -13.30
CA VAL A 315 10.16 8.92 -14.25
C VAL A 315 9.00 9.80 -13.80
N ALA A 316 7.91 9.19 -13.31
CA ALA A 316 6.76 9.92 -12.80
C ALA A 316 7.14 10.82 -11.61
N PHE A 317 7.94 10.33 -10.66
CA PHE A 317 8.42 11.15 -9.54
C PHE A 317 9.36 12.27 -9.98
N LEU A 318 10.25 12.01 -10.95
CA LEU A 318 11.10 13.04 -11.51
C LEU A 318 10.28 14.13 -12.24
N ALA A 319 9.22 13.74 -12.92
CA ALA A 319 8.30 14.68 -13.59
C ALA A 319 7.44 15.45 -12.56
N ALA A 320 6.91 14.79 -11.55
CA ALA A 320 6.10 15.41 -10.49
C ALA A 320 6.89 16.42 -9.65
N ARG A 321 8.23 16.35 -9.65
CA ARG A 321 9.10 17.35 -9.03
C ARG A 321 8.84 18.77 -9.51
N LEU A 322 8.31 18.94 -10.71
CA LEU A 322 7.93 20.25 -11.26
C LEU A 322 6.68 20.83 -10.58
N GLY A 323 6.01 20.06 -9.69
CA GLY A 323 4.83 20.44 -8.93
C GLY A 323 4.98 20.22 -7.42
N SER A 324 3.99 20.67 -6.65
CA SER A 324 3.93 20.53 -5.18
C SER A 324 3.35 19.18 -4.78
N SER A 325 4.08 18.07 -4.89
CA SER A 325 3.61 16.77 -4.40
C SER A 325 4.21 16.42 -3.03
N THR A 326 3.40 15.82 -2.16
CA THR A 326 3.89 15.18 -0.93
C THR A 326 4.74 13.97 -1.26
N ALA A 327 5.77 13.68 -0.43
CA ALA A 327 6.59 12.49 -0.62
C ALA A 327 5.72 11.23 -0.52
N PRO A 328 5.86 10.30 -1.47
CA PRO A 328 5.15 9.04 -1.40
C PRO A 328 5.74 8.17 -0.28
N GLU A 329 4.89 7.40 0.39
CA GLU A 329 5.34 6.39 1.34
C GLU A 329 5.78 5.11 0.62
N THR A 330 6.64 4.31 1.27
CA THR A 330 7.22 3.09 0.65
C THR A 330 6.16 2.09 0.20
N ARG A 331 5.04 2.02 0.92
CA ARG A 331 3.87 1.17 0.62
C ARG A 331 3.19 1.48 -0.72
N HIS A 332 3.34 2.70 -1.24
CA HIS A 332 2.72 3.08 -2.51
C HIS A 332 3.29 2.31 -3.71
N LEU A 333 4.52 1.82 -3.60
CA LEU A 333 5.16 1.00 -4.64
C LEU A 333 5.03 -0.51 -4.42
N ILE A 334 4.13 -0.97 -3.55
CA ILE A 334 3.96 -2.40 -3.23
C ILE A 334 3.78 -3.29 -4.47
N PHE A 335 3.22 -2.75 -5.56
CA PHE A 335 3.06 -3.49 -6.81
C PHE A 335 4.40 -3.87 -7.49
N THR A 336 5.52 -3.21 -7.12
CA THR A 336 6.86 -3.53 -7.63
C THR A 336 7.56 -4.61 -6.83
N LEU A 337 7.06 -4.97 -5.65
CA LEU A 337 7.63 -5.97 -4.74
C LEU A 337 7.91 -7.33 -5.44
N PRO A 338 7.00 -7.90 -6.26
CA PRO A 338 7.26 -9.17 -6.93
C PRO A 338 8.42 -9.11 -7.91
N PHE A 339 8.62 -7.97 -8.57
CA PHE A 339 9.73 -7.77 -9.50
C PHE A 339 11.05 -7.58 -8.75
N PHE A 340 11.05 -6.92 -7.60
CA PHE A 340 12.22 -6.79 -6.76
C PHE A 340 12.67 -8.15 -6.22
N ALA A 341 11.74 -8.95 -5.70
CA ALA A 341 12.01 -10.31 -5.26
C ALA A 341 12.50 -11.23 -6.42
N LEU A 342 11.91 -11.09 -7.63
CA LEU A 342 12.37 -11.77 -8.85
C LEU A 342 13.85 -11.47 -9.12
N LEU A 343 14.26 -10.19 -9.07
CA LEU A 343 15.64 -9.81 -9.39
C LEU A 343 16.62 -10.41 -8.38
N ILE A 344 16.34 -10.31 -7.08
CA ILE A 344 17.18 -10.89 -6.02
C ILE A 344 17.27 -12.42 -6.19
N ALA A 345 16.12 -13.08 -6.34
CA ALA A 345 16.06 -14.53 -6.51
C ALA A 345 16.82 -15.00 -7.77
N THR A 346 16.71 -14.24 -8.89
CA THR A 346 17.46 -14.54 -10.13
C THR A 346 18.96 -14.47 -9.90
N ALA A 347 19.47 -13.49 -9.15
CA ALA A 347 20.89 -13.39 -8.83
C ALA A 347 21.36 -14.59 -8.01
N LEU A 348 20.63 -14.94 -6.96
CA LEU A 348 20.98 -16.07 -6.08
C LEU A 348 20.96 -17.40 -6.83
N VAL A 349 19.95 -17.64 -7.66
CA VAL A 349 19.86 -18.85 -8.51
C VAL A 349 20.98 -18.87 -9.55
N ALA A 350 21.35 -17.73 -10.15
CA ALA A 350 22.47 -17.65 -11.08
C ALA A 350 23.82 -17.97 -10.39
N VAL A 351 24.01 -17.52 -9.15
CA VAL A 351 25.18 -17.88 -8.34
C VAL A 351 25.18 -19.37 -8.02
N ALA A 352 24.06 -19.92 -7.56
CA ALA A 352 23.94 -21.35 -7.24
C ALA A 352 24.29 -22.25 -8.45
N ARG A 353 23.84 -21.83 -9.65
CA ARG A 353 24.07 -22.56 -10.90
C ARG A 353 25.44 -22.26 -11.57
N SER A 354 26.31 -21.47 -10.93
CA SER A 354 27.59 -21.06 -11.53
C SER A 354 28.62 -22.19 -11.67
N GLY A 355 28.38 -23.36 -11.09
CA GLY A 355 29.29 -24.50 -11.08
C GLY A 355 30.54 -24.32 -10.19
N ARG A 356 30.63 -23.20 -9.44
CA ARG A 356 31.74 -22.98 -8.50
C ARG A 356 31.50 -23.77 -7.22
N GLU A 357 32.56 -24.37 -6.68
CA GLU A 357 32.47 -25.09 -5.40
C GLU A 357 31.92 -24.21 -4.29
N GLY A 358 30.93 -24.69 -3.56
CA GLY A 358 30.29 -23.97 -2.46
C GLY A 358 29.30 -22.87 -2.86
N ALA A 359 29.15 -22.52 -4.15
CA ALA A 359 28.27 -21.44 -4.60
C ALA A 359 26.80 -21.70 -4.28
N GLU A 360 26.33 -22.93 -4.38
CA GLU A 360 24.97 -23.31 -4.01
C GLU A 360 24.72 -23.09 -2.52
N ARG A 361 25.64 -23.55 -1.66
CA ARG A 361 25.56 -23.36 -0.21
C ARG A 361 25.59 -21.89 0.18
N ALA A 362 26.47 -21.11 -0.46
CA ALA A 362 26.55 -19.66 -0.23
C ALA A 362 25.25 -18.95 -0.63
N ALA A 363 24.70 -19.26 -1.80
CA ALA A 363 23.43 -18.71 -2.25
C ALA A 363 22.26 -19.09 -1.32
N ALA A 364 22.20 -20.35 -0.88
CA ALA A 364 21.18 -20.83 0.07
C ALA A 364 21.31 -20.12 1.43
N LEU A 365 22.53 -19.93 1.94
CA LEU A 365 22.77 -19.19 3.18
C LEU A 365 22.32 -17.72 3.06
N VAL A 366 22.70 -17.03 1.98
CA VAL A 366 22.28 -15.64 1.74
C VAL A 366 20.76 -15.56 1.62
N ALA A 367 20.12 -16.50 0.91
CA ALA A 367 18.66 -16.57 0.82
C ALA A 367 18.00 -16.72 2.20
N ALA A 368 18.50 -17.65 3.03
CA ALA A 368 18.01 -17.85 4.39
C ALA A 368 18.19 -16.61 5.28
N LEU A 369 19.35 -15.94 5.18
CA LEU A 369 19.61 -14.68 5.90
C LEU A 369 18.70 -13.55 5.46
N LEU A 370 18.39 -13.42 4.17
CA LEU A 370 17.46 -12.40 3.68
C LEU A 370 16.03 -12.69 4.12
N VAL A 371 15.57 -13.95 4.10
CA VAL A 371 14.25 -14.34 4.60
C VAL A 371 14.13 -14.05 6.10
N ALA A 372 15.10 -14.48 6.91
CA ALA A 372 15.13 -14.21 8.34
C ALA A 372 15.26 -12.71 8.64
N GLY A 373 16.12 -12.01 7.89
CA GLY A 373 16.32 -10.57 8.01
C GLY A 373 15.07 -9.76 7.66
N GLY A 374 14.25 -10.22 6.69
CA GLY A 374 12.97 -9.60 6.35
C GLY A 374 12.00 -9.61 7.53
N VAL A 375 11.87 -10.75 8.22
CA VAL A 375 11.07 -10.84 9.46
C VAL A 375 11.67 -9.98 10.56
N GLY A 376 13.00 -10.00 10.73
CA GLY A 376 13.70 -9.17 11.72
C GLY A 376 13.50 -7.67 11.47
N TRP A 377 13.54 -7.24 10.21
CA TRP A 377 13.25 -5.85 9.83
C TRP A 377 11.79 -5.48 10.11
N ALA A 378 10.85 -6.36 9.77
CA ALA A 378 9.43 -6.14 10.06
C ALA A 378 9.18 -5.95 11.55
N TRP A 379 9.85 -6.74 12.39
CA TRP A 379 9.79 -6.58 13.85
C TRP A 379 10.44 -5.28 14.31
N GLN A 380 11.64 -4.96 13.82
CA GLN A 380 12.35 -3.73 14.21
C GLN A 380 11.59 -2.47 13.79
N LYS A 381 11.04 -2.45 12.57
CA LYS A 381 10.31 -1.30 12.02
C LYS A 381 8.96 -1.08 12.70
N THR A 382 8.28 -2.16 13.05
CA THR A 382 6.94 -2.11 13.64
C THR A 382 6.82 -3.18 14.73
N PRO A 383 7.40 -2.95 15.94
CA PRO A 383 7.36 -3.93 17.02
C PRO A 383 5.94 -4.38 17.37
N LEU A 384 4.98 -3.45 17.39
CA LEU A 384 3.57 -3.73 17.68
C LEU A 384 2.93 -4.76 16.73
N LEU A 385 3.49 -4.94 15.53
CA LEU A 385 3.04 -5.98 14.60
C LEU A 385 3.22 -7.39 15.19
N PHE A 386 4.22 -7.59 16.05
CA PHE A 386 4.55 -8.87 16.68
C PHE A 386 4.12 -8.92 18.14
N GLU A 387 4.22 -7.82 18.86
CA GLU A 387 3.88 -7.74 20.29
C GLU A 387 2.38 -7.53 20.51
N GLY A 388 1.74 -6.80 19.62
CA GLY A 388 0.34 -6.40 19.73
C GLY A 388 0.16 -5.17 20.63
N GLU A 389 -1.08 -4.74 20.75
CA GLU A 389 -1.46 -3.61 21.58
C GLU A 389 -1.35 -3.96 23.07
N ALA A 390 -0.76 -3.07 23.86
CA ALA A 390 -0.68 -3.21 25.29
C ALA A 390 -2.09 -3.26 25.95
N GLN A 391 -2.26 -4.09 27.01
CA GLN A 391 -3.54 -4.19 27.70
C GLN A 391 -4.02 -2.83 28.23
N ALA A 392 -3.10 -2.02 28.79
CA ALA A 392 -3.43 -0.70 29.31
C ALA A 392 -4.00 0.26 28.23
N ALA A 393 -3.56 0.12 26.96
CA ALA A 393 -4.11 0.90 25.87
C ALA A 393 -5.52 0.45 25.50
N ARG A 394 -5.76 -0.87 25.44
CA ARG A 394 -7.11 -1.42 25.21
C ARG A 394 -8.10 -1.00 26.29
N ASP A 395 -7.71 -1.16 27.56
CA ASP A 395 -8.55 -0.81 28.70
C ASP A 395 -8.80 0.71 28.75
N GLY A 396 -7.77 1.50 28.48
CA GLY A 396 -7.90 2.97 28.41
C GLY A 396 -8.85 3.41 27.30
N ARG A 397 -8.75 2.83 26.11
CA ARG A 397 -9.68 3.12 25.00
C ARG A 397 -11.11 2.74 25.34
N ALA A 398 -11.31 1.56 25.94
CA ALA A 398 -12.62 1.10 26.36
C ALA A 398 -13.24 2.02 27.41
N ALA A 399 -12.48 2.43 28.42
CA ALA A 399 -12.92 3.34 29.47
C ALA A 399 -13.21 4.77 28.94
N ALA A 400 -12.39 5.26 28.01
CA ALA A 400 -12.61 6.53 27.34
C ALA A 400 -13.93 6.53 26.53
N ALA A 401 -14.17 5.46 25.76
CA ALA A 401 -15.39 5.30 24.98
C ALA A 401 -16.63 5.22 25.88
N GLU A 402 -16.56 4.45 26.98
CA GLU A 402 -17.65 4.36 27.96
C GLU A 402 -17.98 5.72 28.59
N TRP A 403 -16.96 6.47 28.98
CA TRP A 403 -17.15 7.82 29.53
C TRP A 403 -17.76 8.78 28.54
N LEU A 404 -17.35 8.72 27.25
CA LEU A 404 -17.94 9.55 26.20
C LEU A 404 -19.41 9.20 25.98
N VAL A 405 -19.76 7.92 25.87
CA VAL A 405 -21.13 7.45 25.63
C VAL A 405 -22.07 7.80 26.79
N ALA A 406 -21.60 7.76 28.04
CA ALA A 406 -22.40 8.06 29.22
C ALA A 406 -23.07 9.47 29.21
N SER A 407 -22.56 10.40 28.38
CA SER A 407 -23.09 11.76 28.25
C SER A 407 -23.13 12.25 26.81
N ALA A 408 -23.22 11.31 25.87
CA ALA A 408 -23.23 11.61 24.44
C ALA A 408 -24.48 12.36 23.99
N SER A 409 -24.28 13.23 23.01
CA SER A 409 -25.34 13.83 22.21
C SER A 409 -25.12 13.49 20.74
N PRO A 410 -26.17 13.17 19.96
CA PRO A 410 -26.05 12.96 18.52
C PRO A 410 -25.48 14.16 17.75
N ARG A 411 -25.43 15.33 18.40
CA ARG A 411 -24.94 16.60 17.84
C ARG A 411 -23.51 16.96 18.30
N ASP A 412 -22.86 16.10 19.08
CA ASP A 412 -21.49 16.31 19.51
C ASP A 412 -20.55 16.29 18.29
N VAL A 413 -19.56 17.17 18.31
CA VAL A 413 -18.61 17.35 17.19
C VAL A 413 -17.29 16.70 17.55
N LEU A 414 -16.92 15.66 16.81
CA LEU A 414 -15.74 14.86 17.02
C LEU A 414 -14.59 15.35 16.14
N LEU A 415 -13.39 15.51 16.68
CA LEU A 415 -12.21 15.91 15.91
C LEU A 415 -11.34 14.70 15.60
N GLY A 416 -11.16 14.39 14.30
CA GLY A 416 -10.43 13.24 13.83
C GLY A 416 -11.21 11.93 13.86
N TYR A 417 -10.63 10.88 13.29
CA TYR A 417 -11.23 9.54 13.23
C TYR A 417 -10.59 8.60 14.27
N GLU A 418 -10.63 9.05 15.52
CA GLU A 418 -9.95 8.35 16.61
C GLU A 418 -10.51 6.96 16.88
N PRO A 419 -9.65 5.98 17.20
CA PRO A 419 -10.08 4.62 17.57
C PRO A 419 -11.04 4.58 18.77
N VAL A 420 -10.95 5.55 19.68
CA VAL A 420 -11.89 5.71 20.80
C VAL A 420 -13.31 5.95 20.30
N PHE A 421 -13.48 6.74 19.23
CA PHE A 421 -14.81 6.98 18.63
C PHE A 421 -15.35 5.72 17.95
N LEU A 422 -14.50 4.91 17.31
CA LEU A 422 -14.92 3.64 16.75
C LEU A 422 -15.52 2.73 17.85
N GLU A 423 -14.88 2.67 18.99
CA GLU A 423 -15.38 1.89 20.12
C GLU A 423 -16.65 2.47 20.73
N ALA A 424 -16.77 3.80 20.79
CA ALA A 424 -17.98 4.47 21.22
C ALA A 424 -19.17 4.16 20.29
N TRP A 425 -18.96 4.16 18.96
CA TRP A 425 -20.01 3.78 17.98
C TRP A 425 -20.43 2.31 18.08
N GLN A 426 -19.53 1.43 18.50
CA GLN A 426 -19.86 0.02 18.75
C GLN A 426 -20.71 -0.17 20.02
N ARG A 427 -20.57 0.71 21.00
CA ARG A 427 -21.32 0.67 22.27
C ARG A 427 -22.69 1.33 22.16
N ASP A 428 -22.77 2.45 21.42
CA ASP A 428 -23.99 3.23 21.24
C ASP A 428 -24.12 3.71 19.80
N ALA A 429 -25.11 3.17 19.09
CA ALA A 429 -25.45 3.59 17.72
C ALA A 429 -25.92 5.06 17.64
N GLY A 430 -26.40 5.65 18.74
CA GLY A 430 -26.80 7.05 18.85
C GLY A 430 -25.64 8.01 19.11
N PHE A 431 -24.43 7.50 19.39
CA PHE A 431 -23.25 8.33 19.54
C PHE A 431 -22.97 9.12 18.24
N SER A 432 -22.61 10.40 18.38
CA SER A 432 -22.44 11.30 17.22
C SER A 432 -21.51 10.76 16.16
N ARG A 433 -21.89 10.95 14.90
CA ARG A 433 -21.06 10.69 13.73
C ARG A 433 -20.63 11.97 13.02
N LEU A 434 -20.81 13.13 13.64
CA LEU A 434 -20.35 14.40 13.13
C LEU A 434 -18.83 14.52 13.38
N VAL A 435 -18.04 14.09 12.42
CA VAL A 435 -16.57 14.04 12.51
C VAL A 435 -15.96 15.11 11.63
N LEU A 436 -15.11 15.94 12.22
CA LEU A 436 -14.29 16.90 11.50
C LEU A 436 -12.90 16.29 11.23
N PRO A 437 -12.50 16.12 9.96
CA PRO A 437 -11.18 15.56 9.64
C PRO A 437 -10.07 16.53 10.05
N ARG A 438 -9.06 16.05 10.80
CA ARG A 438 -7.89 16.86 11.19
C ARG A 438 -7.05 17.26 9.98
N ALA A 439 -6.89 16.36 9.02
CA ALA A 439 -6.01 16.52 7.89
C ALA A 439 -6.61 17.31 6.71
N ASP A 440 -7.82 17.88 6.85
CA ASP A 440 -8.50 18.59 5.77
C ASP A 440 -9.36 19.74 6.30
N ALA A 441 -8.76 20.91 6.40
CA ALA A 441 -9.43 22.09 6.93
C ALA A 441 -10.64 22.54 6.10
N LYS A 442 -10.59 22.38 4.76
CA LYS A 442 -11.73 22.75 3.89
C LYS A 442 -12.92 21.83 4.12
N LEU A 443 -12.67 20.51 4.16
CA LEU A 443 -13.72 19.54 4.43
C LEU A 443 -14.27 19.71 5.85
N ALA A 444 -13.40 19.95 6.85
CA ALA A 444 -13.84 20.25 8.22
C ALA A 444 -14.75 21.48 8.28
N ALA A 445 -14.37 22.57 7.60
CA ALA A 445 -15.17 23.78 7.54
C ALA A 445 -16.52 23.56 6.83
N LYS A 446 -16.53 22.81 5.72
CA LYS A 446 -17.75 22.41 5.00
C LYS A 446 -18.68 21.61 5.93
N THR A 447 -18.15 20.53 6.53
CA THR A 447 -18.91 19.65 7.44
C THR A 447 -19.51 20.44 8.60
N LEU A 448 -18.75 21.39 9.16
CA LEU A 448 -19.22 22.22 10.28
C LEU A 448 -20.35 23.18 9.88
N ARG A 449 -20.30 23.76 8.66
CA ARG A 449 -21.36 24.63 8.13
C ARG A 449 -22.65 23.87 7.81
N GLU A 450 -22.54 22.64 7.35
CA GLU A 450 -23.67 21.78 6.98
C GLU A 450 -24.26 21.03 8.18
N ALA A 451 -23.60 21.09 9.34
CA ALA A 451 -24.02 20.37 10.53
C ALA A 451 -25.37 20.87 11.07
N PRO A 452 -26.21 19.97 11.58
CA PRO A 452 -27.48 20.33 12.17
C PRO A 452 -27.29 21.15 13.47
N LEU A 453 -27.94 22.31 13.57
CA LEU A 453 -27.85 23.18 14.73
C LEU A 453 -28.94 22.87 15.77
N PRO A 454 -28.73 23.18 17.06
CA PRO A 454 -27.46 23.65 17.65
C PRO A 454 -26.44 22.51 17.74
N LEU A 455 -25.14 22.85 17.64
CA LEU A 455 -24.05 21.90 17.85
C LEU A 455 -23.98 21.46 19.31
N GLY A 456 -23.64 20.18 19.52
CA GLY A 456 -23.36 19.65 20.84
C GLY A 456 -21.99 20.06 21.38
N ARG A 457 -21.39 19.20 22.19
CA ARG A 457 -20.02 19.39 22.72
C ARG A 457 -18.97 19.16 21.63
N ALA A 458 -17.87 19.88 21.73
CA ALA A 458 -16.68 19.59 20.94
C ALA A 458 -15.80 18.59 21.71
N ILE A 459 -15.32 17.54 21.02
CA ILE A 459 -14.60 16.39 21.62
C ILE A 459 -13.31 16.13 20.87
N TRP A 460 -12.19 16.06 21.61
CA TRP A 460 -10.86 15.69 21.12
C TRP A 460 -10.33 14.48 21.87
N VAL A 461 -9.59 13.65 21.19
CA VAL A 461 -8.82 12.54 21.80
C VAL A 461 -7.38 12.66 21.34
N PHE A 462 -6.46 12.52 22.29
CA PHE A 462 -5.03 12.50 22.06
C PHE A 462 -4.48 11.15 22.54
N ASP A 463 -3.68 10.51 21.72
CA ASP A 463 -3.01 9.24 22.05
C ASP A 463 -1.54 9.49 22.39
N ALA A 464 -1.16 9.27 23.64
CA ALA A 464 0.22 9.39 24.11
C ALA A 464 1.16 8.32 23.53
N ALA A 465 0.61 7.21 23.01
CA ALA A 465 1.38 6.18 22.34
C ALA A 465 1.81 6.59 20.93
N ASP A 466 1.09 7.52 20.30
CA ASP A 466 1.52 8.18 19.07
C ASP A 466 2.45 9.35 19.40
N THR A 467 3.69 9.04 19.75
CA THR A 467 4.69 10.03 20.18
C THR A 467 5.02 11.07 19.11
N THR A 468 4.76 10.79 17.84
CA THR A 468 5.07 11.70 16.72
C THR A 468 4.16 12.94 16.75
N ASN A 469 2.91 12.78 17.14
CA ASN A 469 1.93 13.86 17.20
C ASN A 469 1.64 14.35 18.62
N PHE A 470 1.80 13.46 19.63
CA PHE A 470 1.42 13.75 21.01
C PHE A 470 2.12 14.97 21.60
N GLU A 471 3.43 15.14 21.41
CA GLU A 471 4.14 16.32 21.93
C GLU A 471 3.71 17.62 21.25
N GLN A 472 3.44 17.57 19.94
CA GLN A 472 2.92 18.71 19.19
C GLN A 472 1.48 19.04 19.63
N GLU A 473 0.64 18.04 19.77
CA GLU A 473 -0.73 18.17 20.23
C GLU A 473 -0.79 18.66 21.68
N LEU A 474 0.05 18.13 22.56
CA LEU A 474 0.16 18.58 23.95
C LEU A 474 0.63 20.03 24.04
N ALA A 475 1.57 20.45 23.19
CA ALA A 475 2.02 21.84 23.14
C ALA A 475 0.90 22.80 22.71
N ILE A 476 -0.03 22.35 21.85
CA ILE A 476 -1.20 23.10 21.40
C ILE A 476 -2.22 23.20 22.54
N VAL A 477 -2.53 22.07 23.17
CA VAL A 477 -3.44 22.04 24.34
C VAL A 477 -2.95 22.98 25.45
N ARG A 478 -1.63 23.09 25.65
CA ARG A 478 -1.02 24.03 26.61
C ARG A 478 -1.15 25.49 26.20
N ARG A 479 -1.34 25.80 24.92
CA ARG A 479 -1.52 27.16 24.39
C ARG A 479 -2.98 27.59 24.30
N ILE A 480 -3.95 26.69 24.50
CA ILE A 480 -5.35 27.05 24.56
C ILE A 480 -5.52 28.04 25.73
N PRO A 481 -5.98 29.30 25.47
CA PRO A 481 -6.29 30.21 26.54
C PRO A 481 -7.40 29.57 27.40
N ARG A 482 -7.06 29.16 28.58
CA ARG A 482 -7.98 28.48 29.48
C ARG A 482 -8.93 29.48 30.09
N PRO A 483 -10.22 29.49 29.73
CA PRO A 483 -11.20 29.48 30.79
C PRO A 483 -11.17 28.03 31.30
N ALA A 484 -10.51 27.77 32.44
CA ALA A 484 -10.41 26.43 33.03
C ALA A 484 -11.79 25.76 33.21
N ASP A 485 -12.83 26.58 33.18
CA ASP A 485 -14.22 26.19 33.33
C ASP A 485 -14.92 25.76 32.04
N ALA A 486 -14.39 26.05 30.85
CA ALA A 486 -15.04 25.71 29.57
C ALA A 486 -14.81 24.25 29.14
N PHE A 487 -13.75 23.63 29.65
CA PHE A 487 -13.33 22.26 29.23
C PHE A 487 -13.31 21.30 30.42
N GLU A 488 -13.58 20.05 30.08
CA GLU A 488 -13.32 18.90 30.93
C GLU A 488 -12.25 18.03 30.23
N ALA A 489 -11.20 17.67 30.95
CA ALA A 489 -10.13 16.82 30.45
C ALA A 489 -9.98 15.61 31.36
N ARG A 490 -9.88 14.42 30.77
CA ARG A 490 -9.73 13.15 31.50
C ARG A 490 -8.75 12.22 30.83
N ALA A 491 -7.86 11.63 31.61
CA ALA A 491 -6.89 10.64 31.14
C ALA A 491 -7.43 9.22 31.34
N PHE A 492 -7.24 8.37 30.33
CA PHE A 492 -7.61 6.95 30.32
C PHE A 492 -6.44 6.15 29.75
N GLY A 493 -5.53 5.70 30.63
CA GLY A 493 -4.27 5.10 30.16
C GLY A 493 -3.49 6.06 29.28
N PRO A 494 -3.15 5.71 28.03
CA PRO A 494 -2.42 6.59 27.11
C PRO A 494 -3.33 7.66 26.47
N TYR A 495 -4.65 7.58 26.62
CA TYR A 495 -5.58 8.52 25.98
C TYR A 495 -5.91 9.70 26.87
N LEU A 496 -5.79 10.91 26.34
CA LEU A 496 -6.31 12.13 26.94
C LEU A 496 -7.53 12.59 26.15
N VAL A 497 -8.69 12.54 26.78
CA VAL A 497 -9.94 13.02 26.18
C VAL A 497 -10.25 14.41 26.73
N ILE A 498 -10.47 15.36 25.83
CA ILE A 498 -10.88 16.74 26.15
C ILE A 498 -12.23 17.00 25.50
N ARG A 499 -13.17 17.56 26.26
CA ARG A 499 -14.45 18.01 25.71
C ARG A 499 -14.89 19.32 26.32
N THR A 500 -15.75 20.06 25.64
CA THR A 500 -16.42 21.21 26.23
C THR A 500 -17.42 20.75 27.27
N ARG A 501 -17.55 21.49 28.41
CA ARG A 501 -18.54 21.18 29.46
C ARG A 501 -19.95 21.34 28.95
N GLU A 502 -20.19 22.45 28.22
CA GLU A 502 -21.47 22.79 27.63
C GLU A 502 -21.48 22.56 26.12
N PRO A 503 -22.67 22.39 25.50
CA PRO A 503 -22.81 22.41 24.06
C PRO A 503 -22.25 23.71 23.47
N VAL A 504 -21.59 23.60 22.33
CA VAL A 504 -20.94 24.71 21.64
C VAL A 504 -21.97 25.63 20.97
N GLY A 505 -23.03 25.07 20.44
CA GLY A 505 -24.16 25.76 19.84
C GLY A 505 -23.97 26.15 18.39
N THR A 506 -22.88 26.87 18.02
CA THR A 506 -22.68 27.38 16.66
C THR A 506 -21.29 27.02 16.09
N PRO A 507 -21.14 26.98 14.75
CA PRO A 507 -19.87 26.80 14.10
C PRO A 507 -18.79 27.81 14.49
N GLU A 508 -19.16 29.08 14.61
CA GLU A 508 -18.24 30.16 14.98
C GLU A 508 -17.68 29.94 16.38
N ARG A 509 -18.55 29.58 17.33
CA ARG A 509 -18.12 29.27 18.70
C ARG A 509 -17.25 28.03 18.75
N TRP A 510 -17.54 27.03 17.91
CA TRP A 510 -16.68 25.84 17.78
C TRP A 510 -15.30 26.26 17.30
N VAL A 511 -15.19 27.11 16.27
CA VAL A 511 -13.91 27.61 15.73
C VAL A 511 -13.15 28.42 16.79
N GLU A 512 -13.79 29.31 17.53
CA GLU A 512 -13.13 30.05 18.63
C GLU A 512 -12.50 29.11 19.67
N LEU A 513 -13.24 28.08 20.06
CA LEU A 513 -12.76 27.11 21.05
C LEU A 513 -11.73 26.14 20.50
N ALA A 514 -11.87 25.72 19.26
CA ALA A 514 -11.12 24.63 18.63
C ALA A 514 -9.96 25.11 17.73
N ALA A 515 -9.98 26.35 17.23
CA ALA A 515 -8.92 26.85 16.36
C ALA A 515 -7.53 26.79 17.04
N SER A 516 -7.52 26.91 18.35
CA SER A 516 -6.31 26.74 19.17
C SER A 516 -5.91 25.27 19.39
N ALA A 517 -6.81 24.31 19.13
CA ALA A 517 -6.58 22.87 19.28
C ALA A 517 -6.26 22.17 17.95
N MET A 518 -6.38 22.85 16.81
CA MET A 518 -6.04 22.27 15.52
C MET A 518 -4.54 22.36 15.25
N VAL A 519 -3.92 21.21 15.16
CA VAL A 519 -2.47 21.00 15.13
C VAL A 519 -1.75 21.60 13.91
N THR A 520 -2.44 22.05 12.88
CA THR A 520 -1.84 22.31 11.57
C THR A 520 -1.38 23.75 11.33
N GLY A 521 -1.46 24.63 12.32
CA GLY A 521 -1.04 26.04 12.16
C GLY A 521 -1.89 26.86 11.18
N LYS A 522 -2.94 26.27 10.61
CA LYS A 522 -3.90 26.95 9.74
C LYS A 522 -5.22 27.10 10.47
N THR A 523 -5.61 28.34 10.67
CA THR A 523 -6.88 28.69 11.30
C THR A 523 -8.04 28.23 10.44
N LEU A 524 -8.97 27.48 11.02
CA LEU A 524 -10.23 27.15 10.37
C LEU A 524 -11.05 28.43 10.25
N ALA A 525 -11.16 29.02 9.06
CA ALA A 525 -12.02 30.17 8.83
C ALA A 525 -13.38 29.70 8.29
N VAL A 526 -14.46 30.01 9.00
CA VAL A 526 -15.83 29.65 8.58
C VAL A 526 -16.33 30.60 7.47
N GLY A 527 -15.60 31.67 7.18
CA GLY A 527 -16.05 32.74 6.29
C GLY A 527 -15.46 32.79 4.88
N ASP A 528 -14.36 32.07 4.58
CA ASP A 528 -13.59 32.24 3.35
C ASP A 528 -13.57 30.96 2.48
N ALA A 529 -14.71 30.48 2.03
CA ALA A 529 -14.76 29.42 1.01
C ALA A 529 -15.91 29.66 0.01
#